data_87afa5312adcb5b737c6ff1ef32b15e5
#
_entry.id   87afa5312adcb5b737c6ff1ef32b15e5
#
_cell.length_a   1.000
_cell.length_b   1.000
_cell.length_c   1.000
_cell.angle_alpha   90.00
_cell.angle_beta   90.00
_cell.angle_gamma   90.00
#
_symmetry.space_group_name_H-M   'P 1'
#
loop_
_entity.id
_entity.type
_entity.pdbx_description
1 polymer ?
#
loop_
_entity_poly.entity_id
_entity_poly.type
_entity_poly.pdbx_seq_one_letter_code
_entity_poly.pdbx_strand_id
1 'polypeptide(L)'
;MNAEDLRMSRFAAVESSDFTITVLTSDGAVAIKVTACLQSLTPRATTPDYEQYAMRFIGPVQPLLPQGTYRFSHATLGDLLLFMVPVGQDVQGTQYEVCVTRKLT
;
A
#
# COMPACT_ATOMS: atom_id res chain seq x y z
N MET A 1 5.06 -14.07 -2.53
CA MET A 1 4.27 -13.15 -3.39
C MET A 1 4.90 -13.13 -4.76
N ASN A 2 4.12 -13.32 -5.81
CA ASN A 2 4.64 -13.26 -7.18
C ASN A 2 4.21 -11.95 -7.84
N ALA A 3 4.71 -11.69 -9.06
CA ALA A 3 4.46 -10.43 -9.76
C ALA A 3 2.98 -10.19 -10.07
N GLU A 4 2.17 -11.25 -10.19
CA GLU A 4 0.75 -11.09 -10.51
C GLU A 4 -0.03 -10.52 -9.34
N ASP A 5 0.41 -10.74 -8.11
CA ASP A 5 -0.26 -10.20 -6.93
C ASP A 5 -0.16 -8.69 -6.86
N LEU A 6 0.81 -8.09 -7.56
CA LEU A 6 1.04 -6.65 -7.58
C LEU A 6 0.53 -5.98 -8.84
N ARG A 7 -0.31 -6.66 -9.63
CA ARG A 7 -0.87 -6.10 -10.86
C ARG A 7 -1.76 -4.90 -10.53
N MET A 8 -1.57 -3.80 -11.25
CA MET A 8 -2.32 -2.57 -10.99
C MET A 8 -3.83 -2.79 -11.04
N SER A 9 -4.30 -3.63 -11.99
CA SER A 9 -5.73 -3.87 -12.16
C SER A 9 -6.38 -4.49 -10.92
N ARG A 10 -5.64 -5.25 -10.14
CA ARG A 10 -6.16 -5.82 -8.88
C ARG A 10 -6.46 -4.75 -7.85
N PHE A 11 -5.57 -3.75 -7.76
CA PHE A 11 -5.78 -2.63 -6.84
C PHE A 11 -6.85 -1.67 -7.35
N ALA A 12 -6.90 -1.45 -8.65
CA ALA A 12 -7.93 -0.59 -9.24
C ALA A 12 -9.34 -1.12 -8.93
N ALA A 13 -9.50 -2.43 -8.92
CA ALA A 13 -10.79 -3.07 -8.62
C ALA A 13 -11.24 -2.84 -7.18
N VAL A 14 -10.34 -2.48 -6.28
CA VAL A 14 -10.65 -2.26 -4.86
C VAL A 14 -10.35 -0.83 -4.42
N GLU A 15 -10.27 0.09 -5.35
CA GLU A 15 -10.08 1.52 -5.02
C GLU A 15 -11.22 1.98 -4.11
N SER A 16 -10.89 2.86 -3.17
CA SER A 16 -11.81 3.36 -2.14
C SER A 16 -12.15 2.35 -1.06
N SER A 17 -11.48 1.19 -1.03
CA SER A 17 -11.68 0.20 0.03
C SER A 17 -10.57 0.31 1.09
N ASP A 18 -10.83 -0.30 2.24
CA ASP A 18 -9.92 -0.26 3.38
C ASP A 18 -8.96 -1.43 3.36
N PHE A 19 -7.72 -1.11 3.70
CA PHE A 19 -6.67 -2.10 3.96
C PHE A 19 -6.26 -2.01 5.42
N THR A 20 -5.88 -3.14 5.99
CA THR A 20 -5.30 -3.17 7.32
C THR A 20 -3.79 -3.26 7.20
N ILE A 21 -3.09 -2.29 7.78
CA ILE A 21 -1.63 -2.27 7.83
C ILE A 21 -1.23 -2.83 9.19
N THR A 22 -0.45 -3.92 9.19
CA THR A 22 0.02 -4.55 10.43
C THR A 22 1.44 -4.14 10.70
N VAL A 23 1.67 -3.60 11.90
CA VAL A 23 3.00 -3.21 12.37
C VAL A 23 3.47 -4.25 13.37
N LEU A 24 4.65 -4.82 13.14
CA LEU A 24 5.21 -5.85 13.99
C LEU A 24 6.30 -5.28 14.89
N THR A 25 6.43 -5.87 16.07
CA THR A 25 7.58 -5.61 16.94
C THR A 25 8.79 -6.36 16.41
N SER A 26 9.97 -6.08 16.96
CA SER A 26 11.21 -6.72 16.52
C SER A 26 11.22 -8.23 16.71
N ASP A 27 10.40 -8.75 17.62
CA ASP A 27 10.27 -10.19 17.85
C ASP A 27 9.15 -10.84 17.02
N GLY A 28 8.51 -10.09 16.13
CA GLY A 28 7.49 -10.60 15.23
C GLY A 28 6.07 -10.57 15.78
N ALA A 29 5.87 -10.04 16.99
CA ALA A 29 4.53 -9.90 17.54
C ALA A 29 3.82 -8.70 16.92
N VAL A 30 2.48 -8.73 16.86
CA VAL A 30 1.70 -7.61 16.36
C VAL A 30 1.70 -6.48 17.40
N ALA A 31 2.26 -5.32 17.02
CA ALA A 31 2.26 -4.16 17.88
C ALA A 31 0.95 -3.37 17.72
N ILE A 32 0.59 -3.03 16.48
CA ILE A 32 -0.64 -2.30 16.18
C ILE A 32 -1.14 -2.70 14.80
N LYS A 33 -2.42 -2.40 14.56
CA LYS A 33 -3.04 -2.48 13.24
C LYS A 33 -3.65 -1.12 12.92
N VAL A 34 -3.42 -0.66 11.70
CA VAL A 34 -3.90 0.65 11.23
C VAL A 34 -4.74 0.43 9.99
N THR A 35 -5.91 1.06 9.93
CA THR A 35 -6.74 1.01 8.74
C THR A 35 -6.41 2.18 7.82
N ALA A 36 -6.13 1.88 6.55
CA ALA A 36 -5.86 2.90 5.54
C ALA A 36 -6.71 2.62 4.31
N CYS A 37 -7.30 3.68 3.77
CA CYS A 37 -8.15 3.59 2.58
C CYS A 37 -7.29 3.83 1.33
N LEU A 38 -7.45 2.97 0.33
CA LEU A 38 -6.81 3.17 -0.98
C LEU A 38 -7.55 4.28 -1.70
N GLN A 39 -6.94 5.46 -1.76
CA GLN A 39 -7.58 6.67 -2.24
C GLN A 39 -7.46 6.84 -3.75
N SER A 40 -6.30 6.52 -4.31
CA SER A 40 -6.07 6.72 -5.74
C SER A 40 -4.94 5.85 -6.25
N LEU A 41 -4.96 5.61 -7.57
CA LEU A 41 -3.89 4.97 -8.29
C LEU A 41 -3.49 5.87 -9.45
N THR A 42 -2.19 6.01 -9.66
CA THR A 42 -1.66 6.82 -10.75
C THR A 42 -0.70 5.98 -11.57
N PRO A 43 -1.04 5.69 -12.84
CA PRO A 43 -0.10 4.98 -13.71
C PRO A 43 1.16 5.81 -13.91
N ARG A 44 2.30 5.14 -13.95
CA ARG A 44 3.58 5.75 -14.29
C ARG A 44 4.00 5.25 -15.67
N ALA A 45 5.18 5.64 -16.13
CA ALA A 45 5.67 5.19 -17.43
C ALA A 45 5.72 3.66 -17.46
N THR A 46 5.06 3.07 -18.45
CA THR A 46 5.05 1.62 -18.65
C THR A 46 5.90 1.30 -19.88
N THR A 47 6.83 0.37 -19.71
CA THR A 47 7.66 -0.14 -20.81
C THR A 47 7.20 -1.54 -21.16
N PRO A 48 7.69 -2.14 -22.27
CA PRO A 48 7.35 -3.52 -22.58
C PRO A 48 7.76 -4.52 -21.50
N ASP A 49 8.74 -4.16 -20.66
CA ASP A 49 9.26 -5.07 -19.64
C ASP A 49 8.70 -4.82 -18.26
N TYR A 50 8.16 -3.64 -17.98
CA TYR A 50 7.73 -3.25 -16.63
C TYR A 50 6.43 -2.48 -16.64
N GLU A 51 5.58 -2.78 -15.64
CA GLU A 51 4.45 -1.95 -15.28
C GLU A 51 4.81 -1.14 -14.05
N GLN A 52 4.57 0.17 -14.08
CA GLN A 52 4.87 1.06 -12.97
C GLN A 52 3.64 1.89 -12.61
N TYR A 53 3.35 1.99 -11.33
CA TYR A 53 2.24 2.81 -10.84
C TYR A 53 2.49 3.22 -9.41
N ALA A 54 1.75 4.23 -8.96
CA ALA A 54 1.78 4.68 -7.58
C ALA A 54 0.38 4.58 -6.99
N MET A 55 0.31 4.21 -5.72
CA MET A 55 -0.94 4.20 -4.96
C MET A 55 -0.85 5.21 -3.84
N ARG A 56 -1.97 5.86 -3.55
CA ARG A 56 -2.09 6.77 -2.41
C ARG A 56 -3.09 6.18 -1.44
N PHE A 57 -2.63 5.99 -0.19
CA PHE A 57 -3.47 5.54 0.91
C PHE A 57 -3.66 6.69 1.89
N ILE A 58 -4.81 6.73 2.54
CA ILE A 58 -5.04 7.67 3.63
C ILE A 58 -5.35 6.88 4.90
N GLY A 59 -4.55 7.11 5.93
CA GLY A 59 -4.70 6.51 7.25
C GLY A 59 -4.98 7.58 8.30
N PRO A 60 -5.08 7.19 9.58
CA PRO A 60 -5.37 8.15 10.64
C PRO A 60 -4.22 9.13 10.83
N VAL A 61 -4.52 10.26 11.48
CA VAL A 61 -3.50 11.25 11.83
C VAL A 61 -2.48 10.63 12.78
N GLN A 62 -2.96 9.81 13.72
CA GLN A 62 -2.11 9.08 14.66
C GLN A 62 -2.49 7.60 14.66
N PRO A 63 -1.52 6.69 14.71
CA PRO A 63 -0.08 6.95 14.70
C PRO A 63 0.43 7.26 13.29
N LEU A 64 1.47 8.07 13.19
CA LEU A 64 2.18 8.30 11.94
C LEU A 64 3.20 7.15 11.77
N LEU A 65 3.05 6.37 10.72
CA LEU A 65 3.95 5.26 10.46
C LEU A 65 5.14 5.71 9.64
N PRO A 66 6.37 5.37 10.05
CA PRO A 66 7.55 5.72 9.25
C PRO A 66 7.59 4.93 7.95
N GLN A 67 8.40 5.39 7.00
CA GLN A 67 8.59 4.63 5.77
C GLN A 67 9.14 3.24 6.08
N GLY A 68 8.70 2.26 5.32
CA GLY A 68 9.14 0.89 5.50
C GLY A 68 8.24 -0.09 4.78
N THR A 69 8.60 -1.35 4.88
CA THR A 69 7.80 -2.44 4.33
C THR A 69 6.85 -2.95 5.39
N TYR A 70 5.56 -2.97 5.06
CA TYR A 70 4.51 -3.40 5.97
C TYR A 70 3.64 -4.47 5.32
N ARG A 71 2.97 -5.24 6.16
CA ARG A 71 1.95 -6.17 5.68
C ARG A 71 0.63 -5.42 5.56
N PHE A 72 0.12 -5.39 4.33
CA PHE A 72 -1.21 -4.85 4.02
C PHE A 72 -2.14 -6.02 3.83
N SER A 73 -3.27 -6.01 4.51
CA SER A 73 -4.28 -7.07 4.40
C SER A 73 -5.57 -6.50 3.84
N HIS A 74 -6.17 -7.21 2.91
CA HIS A 74 -7.42 -6.81 2.27
C HIS A 74 -8.34 -8.02 2.14
N ALA A 75 -9.64 -7.79 2.30
CA ALA A 75 -10.63 -8.87 2.29
C ALA A 75 -10.59 -9.70 1.00
N THR A 76 -10.35 -9.05 -0.14
CA THR A 76 -10.32 -9.69 -1.45
C THR A 76 -8.90 -10.09 -1.87
N LEU A 77 -7.92 -9.19 -1.65
CA LEU A 77 -6.56 -9.38 -2.16
C LEU A 77 -5.69 -10.24 -1.24
N GLY A 78 -6.10 -10.44 0.01
CA GLY A 78 -5.28 -11.15 0.98
C GLY A 78 -4.15 -10.29 1.52
N ASP A 79 -3.07 -10.92 1.93
CA ASP A 79 -1.93 -10.25 2.54
C ASP A 79 -0.86 -9.95 1.50
N LEU A 80 -0.36 -8.72 1.55
CA LEU A 80 0.67 -8.23 0.63
C LEU A 80 1.73 -7.49 1.44
N LEU A 81 2.98 -7.60 1.01
CA LEU A 81 4.07 -6.81 1.58
C LEU A 81 4.34 -5.64 0.63
N LEU A 82 4.17 -4.42 1.14
CA LEU A 82 4.32 -3.21 0.34
C LEU A 82 5.22 -2.22 1.07
N PHE A 83 6.09 -1.57 0.32
CA PHE A 83 6.93 -0.50 0.85
C PHE A 83 6.15 0.80 0.72
N MET A 84 5.94 1.50 1.84
CA MET A 84 5.20 2.74 1.85
C MET A 84 6.00 3.89 2.45
N VAL A 85 5.67 5.10 2.00
CA VAL A 85 6.33 6.33 2.43
C VAL A 85 5.26 7.33 2.85
N PRO A 86 5.34 7.92 4.06
CA PRO A 86 4.44 9.02 4.40
C PRO A 86 4.82 10.24 3.57
N VAL A 87 3.82 10.85 2.91
CA VAL A 87 4.07 11.98 2.00
C VAL A 87 3.32 13.24 2.39
N GLY A 88 2.43 13.17 3.38
CA GLY A 88 1.72 14.35 3.86
C GLY A 88 0.77 14.01 4.98
N GLN A 89 0.31 15.04 5.68
CA GLN A 89 -0.65 14.88 6.76
C GLN A 89 -1.49 16.15 6.86
N ASP A 90 -2.80 15.96 7.01
CA ASP A 90 -3.73 17.07 7.23
C ASP A 90 -4.82 16.61 8.20
N VAL A 91 -5.89 17.40 8.33
CA VAL A 91 -6.97 17.09 9.28
C VAL A 91 -7.73 15.80 8.92
N GLN A 92 -7.65 15.36 7.66
CA GLN A 92 -8.33 14.15 7.21
C GLN A 92 -7.53 12.90 7.49
N GLY A 93 -6.22 13.02 7.68
CA GLY A 93 -5.38 11.88 7.96
C GLY A 93 -3.96 12.02 7.43
N THR A 94 -3.25 10.90 7.43
CA THR A 94 -1.90 10.81 6.90
C THR A 94 -1.96 10.17 5.52
N GLN A 95 -1.32 10.83 4.53
CA GLN A 95 -1.21 10.26 3.19
C GLN A 95 0.08 9.45 3.09
N TYR A 96 -0.06 8.23 2.58
CA TYR A 96 1.07 7.33 2.31
C TYR A 96 1.11 7.01 0.84
N GLU A 97 2.31 6.89 0.30
CA GLU A 97 2.49 6.50 -1.10
C GLU A 97 3.19 5.16 -1.19
N VAL A 98 2.67 4.30 -2.07
CA VAL A 98 3.28 3.02 -2.42
C VAL A 98 3.55 3.04 -3.91
N CYS A 99 4.82 2.97 -4.29
CA CYS A 99 5.22 2.89 -5.70
C CYS A 99 5.53 1.44 -6.02
N VAL A 100 4.96 0.94 -7.11
CA VAL A 100 5.15 -0.45 -7.53
C VAL A 100 5.78 -0.47 -8.91
N THR A 101 6.82 -1.30 -9.05
CA THR A 101 7.41 -1.64 -10.34
C THR A 101 7.32 -3.14 -10.48
N ARG A 102 6.61 -3.62 -11.49
CA ARG A 102 6.36 -5.04 -11.70
C ARG A 102 6.93 -5.46 -13.03
N LYS A 103 7.72 -6.53 -13.00
CA LYS A 103 8.29 -7.10 -14.22
C LYS A 103 7.21 -7.86 -14.99
N LEU A 104 7.12 -7.62 -16.29
CA LEU A 104 6.08 -8.20 -17.15
C LEU A 104 6.50 -9.49 -17.85
N THR A 105 7.78 -9.84 -17.79
CA THR A 105 8.28 -11.04 -18.48
C THR A 105 8.89 -12.03 -17.52
#